data_da7a46d79491679fa8af0ff8acab1f67
#
_entry.id   da7a46d79491679fa8af0ff8acab1f67
#
_cell.length_a   1.000
_cell.length_b   1.000
_cell.length_c   1.000
_cell.angle_alpha   90.00
_cell.angle_beta   90.00
_cell.angle_gamma   90.00
#
_symmetry.space_group_name_H-M   'P 1'
#
loop_
_entity.id
_entity.type
_entity.pdbx_description
1 polymer ?
#
loop_
_entity_poly.entity_id
_entity_poly.type
_entity_poly.pdbx_seq_one_letter_code
_entity_poly.pdbx_strand_id
1 'polypeptide(L)'
;TDIYPSYAQRGALHVSAHTLEAICELFPRFRRLRMLRSWGGIVDVTPDRSPIVGPTPVPGLFVNCGWGTDGFKATPGSGHVFAATIAAGTPHPLAAPFGLDRFRTGRLIDEAAAAAVAH
;
A
#
# COMPACT_ATOMS: atom_id res chain seq x y z
N THR A 1 -4.97 -12.55 -1.53
CA THR A 1 -5.49 -11.57 -0.55
C THR A 1 -6.91 -11.98 -0.19
N ASP A 2 -7.14 -12.39 1.06
CA ASP A 2 -8.49 -12.72 1.53
C ASP A 2 -9.30 -11.43 1.65
N ILE A 3 -10.47 -11.41 1.00
CA ILE A 3 -11.42 -10.27 1.04
C ILE A 3 -12.17 -10.21 2.38
N TYR A 4 -12.06 -11.26 3.19
CA TYR A 4 -12.68 -11.32 4.49
C TYR A 4 -11.69 -10.85 5.57
N PRO A 5 -12.14 -10.10 6.58
CA PRO A 5 -11.29 -9.63 7.66
C PRO A 5 -10.90 -10.75 8.62
N SER A 6 -10.27 -11.80 8.10
CA SER A 6 -9.67 -12.85 8.91
C SER A 6 -8.20 -12.50 9.13
N TYR A 7 -7.87 -12.12 10.34
CA TYR A 7 -6.49 -11.83 10.72
C TYR A 7 -5.79 -13.09 11.23
N ALA A 8 -5.09 -13.79 10.34
CA ALA A 8 -4.22 -14.88 10.72
C ALA A 8 -2.81 -14.35 10.99
N GLN A 9 -2.44 -14.23 12.26
CA GLN A 9 -1.11 -13.72 12.67
C GLN A 9 0.07 -14.52 12.10
N ARG A 10 -0.14 -15.79 11.75
CA ARG A 10 0.90 -16.69 11.22
C ARG A 10 1.06 -16.63 9.71
N GLY A 11 0.14 -16.00 9.00
CA GLY A 11 0.05 -16.09 7.54
C GLY A 11 -0.37 -17.49 7.07
N ALA A 12 -0.50 -17.66 5.77
CA ALA A 12 -0.85 -18.94 5.16
C ALA A 12 0.42 -19.68 4.71
N LEU A 13 0.52 -20.96 5.07
CA LEU A 13 1.71 -21.78 4.76
C LEU A 13 1.97 -21.88 3.25
N HIS A 14 0.92 -21.99 2.43
CA HIS A 14 1.06 -22.08 0.98
C HIS A 14 1.66 -20.78 0.38
N VAL A 15 1.30 -19.60 0.92
CA VAL A 15 1.89 -18.32 0.49
C VAL A 15 3.37 -18.27 0.84
N SER A 16 3.74 -18.70 2.05
CA SER A 16 5.15 -18.75 2.47
C SER A 16 5.96 -19.72 1.60
N ALA A 17 5.41 -20.91 1.30
CA ALA A 17 6.06 -21.89 0.45
C ALA A 17 6.31 -21.35 -0.97
N HIS A 18 5.28 -20.78 -1.59
CA HIS A 18 5.37 -20.20 -2.93
C HIS A 18 6.35 -19.02 -3.01
N THR A 19 6.35 -18.16 -2.00
CA THR A 19 7.30 -17.03 -1.91
C THR A 19 8.73 -17.54 -1.76
N LEU A 20 8.97 -18.54 -0.95
CA LEU A 20 10.29 -19.14 -0.76
C LEU A 20 10.80 -19.83 -2.05
N GLU A 21 9.91 -20.50 -2.77
CA GLU A 21 10.23 -21.11 -4.06
C GLU A 21 10.71 -20.04 -5.05
N ALA A 22 9.93 -18.98 -5.24
CA ALA A 22 10.28 -17.86 -6.13
C ALA A 22 11.59 -17.16 -5.72
N ILE A 23 11.81 -16.93 -4.42
CA ILE A 23 13.06 -16.36 -3.91
C ILE A 23 14.25 -17.28 -4.18
N CYS A 24 14.09 -18.60 -4.01
CA CYS A 24 15.16 -19.57 -4.26
C CYS A 24 15.47 -19.73 -5.76
N GLU A 25 14.50 -19.46 -6.62
CA GLU A 25 14.70 -19.41 -8.06
C GLU A 25 15.56 -18.20 -8.46
N LEU A 26 15.20 -17.01 -7.94
CA LEU A 26 15.94 -15.77 -8.21
C LEU A 26 17.31 -15.73 -7.54
N PHE A 27 17.41 -16.28 -6.34
CA PHE A 27 18.62 -16.28 -5.52
C PHE A 27 18.93 -17.69 -5.00
N PRO A 28 19.59 -18.57 -5.79
CA PRO A 28 19.82 -19.96 -5.43
C PRO A 28 20.55 -20.18 -4.10
N ARG A 29 21.34 -19.22 -3.65
CA ARG A 29 22.03 -19.27 -2.35
C ARG A 29 21.08 -19.32 -1.15
N PHE A 30 19.82 -18.83 -1.31
CA PHE A 30 18.84 -18.80 -0.24
C PHE A 30 18.30 -20.18 0.11
N ARG A 31 18.49 -21.19 -0.75
CA ARG A 31 18.16 -22.60 -0.44
C ARG A 31 18.89 -23.15 0.80
N ARG A 32 19.98 -22.53 1.21
CA ARG A 32 20.76 -22.91 2.41
C ARG A 32 20.32 -22.19 3.67
N LEU A 33 19.45 -21.20 3.56
CA LEU A 33 18.96 -20.42 4.68
C LEU A 33 17.80 -21.15 5.38
N ARG A 34 17.64 -20.85 6.66
CA ARG A 34 16.48 -21.29 7.45
C ARG A 34 15.50 -20.16 7.57
N MET A 35 14.24 -20.43 7.32
CA MET A 35 13.16 -19.48 7.63
C MET A 35 13.09 -19.31 9.15
N LEU A 36 13.25 -18.08 9.62
CA LEU A 36 13.18 -17.76 11.04
C LEU A 36 11.74 -17.51 11.49
N ARG A 37 10.98 -16.79 10.68
CA ARG A 37 9.62 -16.39 11.05
C ARG A 37 8.78 -16.06 9.81
N SER A 38 7.47 -16.32 9.92
CA SER A 38 6.44 -15.83 9.00
C SER A 38 5.30 -15.24 9.81
N TRP A 39 4.72 -14.16 9.33
CA TRP A 39 3.55 -13.53 9.94
C TRP A 39 2.67 -12.91 8.87
N GLY A 40 1.40 -12.74 9.17
CA GLY A 40 0.44 -12.00 8.37
C GLY A 40 0.22 -10.59 8.91
N GLY A 41 -0.33 -9.73 8.09
CA GLY A 41 -0.74 -8.38 8.45
C GLY A 41 -2.04 -7.99 7.75
N ILE A 42 -2.65 -6.91 8.22
CA ILE A 42 -3.82 -6.30 7.59
C ILE A 42 -3.32 -5.28 6.59
N VAL A 43 -3.90 -5.31 5.39
CA VAL A 43 -3.60 -4.37 4.31
C VAL A 43 -4.83 -3.48 4.10
N ASP A 44 -4.65 -2.18 4.16
CA ASP A 44 -5.66 -1.18 3.84
C ASP A 44 -5.72 -0.95 2.33
N VAL A 45 -6.88 -1.19 1.72
CA VAL A 45 -7.05 -1.07 0.26
C VAL A 45 -8.20 -0.12 -0.04
N THR A 46 -7.94 0.92 -0.81
CA THR A 46 -8.95 1.83 -1.33
C THR A 46 -9.69 1.22 -2.53
N PRO A 47 -10.90 1.70 -2.89
CA PRO A 47 -11.65 1.17 -4.03
C PRO A 47 -10.90 1.22 -5.37
N ASP A 48 -10.06 2.25 -5.59
CA ASP A 48 -9.24 2.44 -6.78
C ASP A 48 -7.78 1.97 -6.59
N ARG A 49 -7.49 1.32 -5.45
CA ARG A 49 -6.16 0.80 -5.08
C ARG A 49 -5.03 1.84 -5.03
N SER A 50 -5.37 3.10 -5.09
CA SER A 50 -4.43 4.20 -4.98
C SER A 50 -4.53 4.87 -3.61
N PRO A 51 -3.43 5.37 -3.05
CA PRO A 51 -3.44 5.95 -1.70
C PRO A 51 -4.30 7.22 -1.61
N ILE A 52 -4.62 7.61 -0.40
CA ILE A 52 -5.25 8.90 -0.10
C ILE A 52 -4.20 9.77 0.57
N VAL A 53 -3.87 10.91 -0.07
CA VAL A 53 -2.86 11.84 0.43
C VAL A 53 -3.38 13.27 0.31
N GLY A 54 -3.58 13.95 1.44
CA GLY A 54 -3.99 15.35 1.40
C GLY A 54 -4.90 15.78 2.54
N PRO A 55 -5.49 17.00 2.42
CA PRO A 55 -6.43 17.50 3.40
C PRO A 55 -7.77 16.75 3.35
N THR A 56 -8.46 16.76 4.47
CA THR A 56 -9.84 16.28 4.59
C THR A 56 -10.82 17.47 4.59
N PRO A 57 -12.14 17.23 4.51
CA PRO A 57 -13.14 18.29 4.70
C PRO A 57 -13.09 18.96 6.08
N VAL A 58 -12.45 18.33 7.06
CA VAL A 58 -12.28 18.90 8.41
C VAL A 58 -11.04 19.80 8.41
N PRO A 59 -11.18 21.11 8.71
CA PRO A 59 -10.06 22.03 8.74
C PRO A 59 -8.92 21.54 9.67
N GLY A 60 -7.69 21.57 9.17
CA GLY A 60 -6.50 21.13 9.91
C GLY A 60 -6.29 19.62 10.01
N LEU A 61 -7.21 18.81 9.49
CA LEU A 61 -7.05 17.36 9.44
C LEU A 61 -6.55 16.90 8.06
N PHE A 62 -5.42 16.23 8.06
CA PHE A 62 -4.78 15.66 6.86
C PHE A 62 -4.71 14.14 6.98
N VAL A 63 -4.74 13.44 5.85
CA VAL A 63 -4.62 11.98 5.79
C VAL A 63 -3.53 11.55 4.81
N ASN A 64 -2.84 10.48 5.16
CA ASN A 64 -1.89 9.76 4.31
C ASN A 64 -2.07 8.26 4.60
N CYS A 65 -2.88 7.57 3.82
CA CYS A 65 -3.29 6.19 4.08
C CYS A 65 -3.70 5.46 2.79
N GLY A 66 -4.12 4.19 2.90
CA GLY A 66 -4.59 3.42 1.76
C GLY A 66 -3.50 2.96 0.80
N TRP A 67 -2.28 2.79 1.29
CA TRP A 67 -1.12 2.41 0.48
C TRP A 67 -1.08 0.93 0.08
N GLY A 68 -1.98 0.12 0.61
CA GLY A 68 -2.03 -1.29 0.31
C GLY A 68 -0.70 -1.99 0.65
N THR A 69 -0.19 -2.79 -0.28
CA THR A 69 1.08 -3.51 -0.14
C THR A 69 2.31 -2.64 -0.43
N ASP A 70 2.12 -1.41 -0.92
CA ASP A 70 3.19 -0.55 -1.44
C ASP A 70 3.72 0.48 -0.43
N GLY A 71 3.09 0.56 0.74
CA GLY A 71 3.38 1.60 1.73
C GLY A 71 4.84 1.67 2.18
N PHE A 72 5.49 0.53 2.37
CA PHE A 72 6.88 0.51 2.85
C PHE A 72 7.83 1.21 1.88
N LYS A 73 7.81 0.84 0.60
CA LYS A 73 8.68 1.45 -0.42
C LYS A 73 8.34 2.91 -0.71
N ALA A 74 7.07 3.29 -0.54
CA ALA A 74 6.61 4.65 -0.77
C ALA A 74 6.91 5.61 0.40
N THR A 75 7.29 5.11 1.57
CA THR A 75 7.45 5.90 2.81
C THR A 75 8.28 7.18 2.64
N PRO A 76 9.48 7.18 2.03
CA PRO A 76 10.27 8.40 1.91
C PRO A 76 9.60 9.45 1.03
N GLY A 77 9.10 9.04 -0.14
CA GLY A 77 8.44 9.92 -1.10
C GLY A 77 7.12 10.46 -0.57
N SER A 78 6.28 9.59 -0.03
CA SER A 78 4.99 10.00 0.53
C SER A 78 5.16 10.92 1.73
N GLY A 79 6.13 10.64 2.60
CA GLY A 79 6.45 11.47 3.76
C GLY A 79 6.87 12.89 3.34
N HIS A 80 7.72 13.03 2.33
CA HIS A 80 8.15 14.32 1.79
C HIS A 80 6.97 15.11 1.22
N VAL A 81 6.18 14.49 0.35
CA VAL A 81 5.02 15.09 -0.32
C VAL A 81 3.95 15.48 0.70
N PHE A 82 3.71 14.64 1.69
CA PHE A 82 2.74 14.88 2.74
C PHE A 82 3.16 16.02 3.67
N ALA A 83 4.42 16.07 4.07
CA ALA A 83 4.96 17.17 4.87
C ALA A 83 4.84 18.52 4.14
N ALA A 84 5.16 18.57 2.85
CA ALA A 84 4.98 19.76 2.02
C ALA A 84 3.50 20.18 1.91
N THR A 85 2.60 19.19 1.77
CA THR A 85 1.14 19.44 1.76
C THR A 85 0.65 20.06 3.07
N ILE A 86 1.10 19.56 4.22
CA ILE A 86 0.74 20.10 5.53
C ILE A 86 1.29 21.51 5.69
N ALA A 87 2.56 21.74 5.35
CA ALA A 87 3.21 23.03 5.49
C ALA A 87 2.56 24.11 4.62
N ALA A 88 2.15 23.76 3.41
CA ALA A 88 1.49 24.69 2.49
C ALA A 88 -0.02 24.85 2.75
N GLY A 89 -0.65 23.93 3.48
CA GLY A 89 -2.11 23.87 3.63
C GLY A 89 -2.87 23.49 2.35
N THR A 90 -2.15 23.14 1.28
CA THR A 90 -2.70 22.78 -0.03
C THR A 90 -1.99 21.55 -0.57
N PRO A 91 -2.67 20.70 -1.38
CA PRO A 91 -2.06 19.50 -1.93
C PRO A 91 -0.80 19.81 -2.73
N HIS A 92 0.27 19.09 -2.44
CA HIS A 92 1.46 19.10 -3.29
C HIS A 92 1.09 18.61 -4.71
N PRO A 93 1.69 19.12 -5.81
CA PRO A 93 1.34 18.73 -7.18
C PRO A 93 1.33 17.21 -7.41
N LEU A 94 2.28 16.48 -6.83
CA LEU A 94 2.34 15.02 -6.90
C LEU A 94 1.23 14.33 -6.08
N ALA A 95 0.67 14.98 -5.06
CA ALA A 95 -0.42 14.45 -4.25
C ALA A 95 -1.81 14.84 -4.78
N ALA A 96 -1.90 15.83 -5.65
CA ALA A 96 -3.17 16.35 -6.12
C ALA A 96 -4.14 15.29 -6.69
N PRO A 97 -3.69 14.29 -7.48
CA PRO A 97 -4.57 13.22 -7.96
C PRO A 97 -5.10 12.32 -6.84
N PHE A 98 -4.37 12.22 -5.73
CA PHE A 98 -4.64 11.28 -4.64
C PHE A 98 -5.55 11.86 -3.54
N GLY A 99 -6.19 12.99 -3.79
CA GLY A 99 -7.11 13.62 -2.85
C GLY A 99 -8.35 12.76 -2.56
N LEU A 100 -8.87 12.88 -1.33
CA LEU A 100 -10.07 12.14 -0.86
C LEU A 100 -11.31 12.43 -1.73
N ASP A 101 -11.38 13.61 -2.32
CA ASP A 101 -12.51 14.12 -3.11
C ASP A 101 -12.79 13.29 -4.38
N ARG A 102 -11.79 12.54 -4.87
CA ARG A 102 -11.94 11.69 -6.06
C ARG A 102 -13.03 10.63 -5.90
N PHE A 103 -13.26 10.13 -4.69
CA PHE A 103 -14.32 9.16 -4.41
C PHE A 103 -15.71 9.78 -4.49
N ARG A 104 -15.85 11.03 -4.09
CA ARG A 104 -17.10 11.78 -4.18
C ARG A 104 -17.42 12.20 -5.62
N THR A 105 -16.39 12.56 -6.38
CA THR A 105 -16.54 13.06 -7.77
C THR A 105 -16.50 11.95 -8.82
N GLY A 106 -16.19 10.73 -8.43
CA GLY A 106 -16.03 9.58 -9.34
C GLY A 106 -14.78 9.63 -10.21
N ARG A 107 -13.85 10.56 -9.96
CA ARG A 107 -12.56 10.66 -10.67
C ARG A 107 -11.53 9.72 -10.07
N LEU A 108 -11.83 8.43 -10.13
CA LEU A 108 -10.94 7.39 -9.64
C LEU A 108 -9.66 7.31 -10.47
N ILE A 109 -8.58 6.85 -9.85
CA ILE A 109 -7.30 6.65 -10.51
C ILE A 109 -7.33 5.27 -11.16
N ASP A 110 -7.10 5.22 -12.48
CA ASP A 110 -6.96 3.97 -13.21
C ASP A 110 -5.46 3.63 -13.34
N GLU A 111 -4.96 2.88 -12.39
CA GLU A 111 -3.60 2.35 -12.45
C GLU A 111 -3.63 0.97 -13.11
N ALA A 112 -3.33 0.90 -14.41
CA ALA A 112 -3.22 -0.37 -15.13
C ALA A 112 -2.24 -1.34 -14.46
N ALA A 113 -1.21 -0.84 -13.77
CA ALA A 113 -0.27 -1.63 -12.99
C ALA A 113 -0.89 -2.19 -11.68
N ALA A 114 -1.88 -1.55 -11.10
CA ALA A 114 -2.56 -2.02 -9.90
C ALA A 114 -3.37 -3.30 -10.15
N ALA A 115 -3.79 -3.54 -11.38
CA ALA A 115 -4.48 -4.76 -11.78
C ALA A 115 -3.56 -6.01 -11.72
N ALA A 116 -2.25 -5.84 -11.87
CA ALA A 116 -1.28 -6.95 -11.84
C ALA A 116 -0.98 -7.47 -10.41
N VAL A 117 -1.30 -6.71 -9.38
CA VAL A 117 -1.03 -7.07 -7.97
C VAL A 117 -2.25 -7.71 -7.26
N ALA A 118 -3.34 -7.89 -8.00
CA ALA A 118 -4.63 -8.36 -7.46
C ALA A 118 -4.85 -9.88 -7.54
N HIS A 119 -3.80 -10.66 -7.82
CA HIS A 119 -3.88 -12.13 -7.94
C HIS A 119 -3.08 -12.82 -6.86
#